data_077c750ca769237ebfb4f50a133c0f0d
#
_entry.id   077c750ca769237ebfb4f50a133c0f0d
#
_cell.length_a   1.000
_cell.length_b   1.000
_cell.length_c   1.000
_cell.angle_alpha   90.00
_cell.angle_beta   90.00
_cell.angle_gamma   90.00
#
_symmetry.space_group_name_H-M   'P 1'
#
loop_
_entity.id
_entity.type
_entity.pdbx_description
1 polymer ?
#
loop_
_entity_poly.entity_id
_entity_poly.type
_entity_poly.pdbx_seq_one_letter_code
_entity_poly.pdbx_strand_id
1 'polypeptide(L)'
;SPYASVPMNRPDILVDVPAMLLSTTGPLALKWNYVYKMLPWFLQFMKNCSKRNMMHTAKYMHQILDLAIPAYDEIFDEVDMSGLVEKKGIMYIWNNKDLSSRELEIKIRDELGIDQKILTPKEIHDLEPNIKPFYHGGVFYSKARHARNPKKILLKIFDHFIEKGGKFKKLNIK
;
A
#
# COMPACT_ATOMS: atom_id res chain seq x y z
N SER A 1 -2.40 5.67 -4.23
CA SER A 1 -2.35 6.72 -3.19
C SER A 1 -0.91 7.00 -2.77
N PRO A 2 -0.48 8.25 -2.61
CA PRO A 2 0.93 8.63 -2.35
C PRO A 2 1.55 7.93 -1.14
N TYR A 3 0.79 7.64 -0.08
CA TYR A 3 1.29 6.95 1.11
C TYR A 3 1.84 5.53 0.82
N ALA A 4 1.43 4.89 -0.27
CA ALA A 4 1.87 3.56 -0.69
C ALA A 4 3.19 3.57 -1.48
N SER A 5 3.88 4.71 -1.58
CA SER A 5 5.13 4.86 -2.32
C SER A 5 6.33 4.17 -1.67
N VAL A 6 6.27 3.90 -0.36
CA VAL A 6 7.35 3.22 0.35
C VAL A 6 7.32 1.71 0.03
N PRO A 7 8.37 1.16 -0.59
CA PRO A 7 8.40 -0.24 -1.00
C PRO A 7 8.63 -1.18 0.19
N MET A 8 8.25 -2.45 0.01
CA MET A 8 8.39 -3.48 1.06
C MET A 8 9.82 -4.00 1.25
N ASN A 9 10.75 -3.70 0.35
CA ASN A 9 12.14 -4.13 0.42
C ASN A 9 12.98 -3.33 1.43
N ARG A 10 12.54 -3.36 2.69
CA ARG A 10 13.24 -2.71 3.80
C ARG A 10 14.48 -3.50 4.22
N PRO A 11 15.52 -2.85 4.77
CA PRO A 11 16.72 -3.55 5.25
C PRO A 11 16.44 -4.62 6.31
N ASP A 12 15.49 -4.34 7.22
CA ASP A 12 15.07 -5.21 8.32
C ASP A 12 14.31 -6.47 7.86
N ILE A 13 13.67 -6.42 6.69
CA ILE A 13 12.92 -7.59 6.19
C ILE A 13 13.81 -8.82 6.00
N LEU A 14 15.10 -8.63 5.72
CA LEU A 14 16.04 -9.73 5.56
C LEU A 14 16.26 -10.52 6.86
N VAL A 15 16.09 -9.86 8.00
CA VAL A 15 16.17 -10.49 9.32
C VAL A 15 14.88 -11.26 9.62
N ASP A 16 13.74 -10.76 9.14
CA ASP A 16 12.42 -11.36 9.39
C ASP A 16 12.14 -12.56 8.48
N VAL A 17 12.71 -12.60 7.28
CA VAL A 17 12.45 -13.65 6.26
C VAL A 17 12.65 -15.08 6.81
N PRO A 18 13.73 -15.43 7.53
CA PRO A 18 13.88 -16.78 8.06
C PRO A 18 12.76 -17.18 9.02
N ALA A 19 12.36 -16.26 9.91
CA ALA A 19 11.26 -16.50 10.85
C ALA A 19 9.91 -16.66 10.12
N MET A 20 9.67 -15.85 9.08
CA MET A 20 8.47 -15.96 8.25
C MET A 20 8.38 -17.29 7.50
N LEU A 21 9.52 -17.81 7.03
CA LEU A 21 9.60 -19.09 6.31
C LEU A 21 9.39 -20.31 7.22
N LEU A 22 9.80 -20.20 8.47
CA LEU A 22 9.64 -21.28 9.47
C LEU A 22 8.24 -21.28 10.11
N SER A 23 7.49 -20.21 9.96
CA SER A 23 6.14 -20.09 10.51
C SER A 23 5.11 -20.79 9.61
N THR A 24 4.32 -21.69 10.16
CA THR A 24 3.22 -22.36 9.45
C THR A 24 2.04 -21.42 9.13
N THR A 25 1.94 -20.30 9.84
CA THR A 25 0.93 -19.25 9.66
C THR A 25 1.52 -17.94 9.13
N GLY A 26 2.79 -17.96 8.76
CA GLY A 26 3.51 -16.78 8.27
C GLY A 26 3.01 -16.33 6.91
N PRO A 27 3.25 -15.04 6.58
CA PRO A 27 2.81 -14.46 5.30
C PRO A 27 3.62 -14.97 4.09
N LEU A 28 4.72 -15.69 4.33
CA LEU A 28 5.63 -16.15 3.29
C LEU A 28 5.59 -17.68 3.18
N ALA A 29 5.06 -18.18 2.08
CA ALA A 29 5.04 -19.62 1.77
C ALA A 29 5.90 -19.90 0.52
N LEU A 30 6.85 -20.82 0.62
CA LEU A 30 7.69 -21.25 -0.49
C LEU A 30 7.27 -22.62 -1.01
N LYS A 31 7.16 -22.72 -2.35
CA LYS A 31 7.15 -24.02 -3.02
C LYS A 31 8.60 -24.44 -3.25
N TRP A 32 9.12 -25.36 -2.46
CA TRP A 32 10.53 -25.79 -2.45
C TRP A 32 11.08 -26.21 -3.81
N ASN A 33 10.24 -26.82 -4.64
CA ASN A 33 10.59 -27.21 -6.02
C ASN A 33 10.74 -26.00 -6.98
N TYR A 34 10.36 -24.78 -6.56
CA TYR A 34 10.51 -23.55 -7.34
C TYR A 34 11.62 -22.63 -6.84
N VAL A 35 12.17 -22.88 -5.65
CA VAL A 35 13.16 -22.00 -5.00
C VAL A 35 14.36 -21.72 -5.89
N TYR A 36 14.90 -22.75 -6.57
CA TYR A 36 16.05 -22.59 -7.45
C TYR A 36 15.78 -21.65 -8.64
N LYS A 37 14.54 -21.61 -9.15
CA LYS A 37 14.12 -20.69 -10.22
C LYS A 37 13.98 -19.26 -9.73
N MET A 38 13.68 -19.06 -8.45
CA MET A 38 13.53 -17.75 -7.83
C MET A 38 14.86 -17.17 -7.35
N LEU A 39 15.91 -17.96 -7.28
CA LEU A 39 17.20 -17.54 -6.72
C LEU A 39 17.76 -16.24 -7.37
N PRO A 40 17.77 -16.09 -8.70
CA PRO A 40 18.27 -14.86 -9.34
C PRO A 40 17.46 -13.63 -8.94
N TRP A 41 16.14 -13.77 -8.86
CA TRP A 41 15.25 -12.70 -8.40
C TRP A 41 15.50 -12.35 -6.93
N PHE A 42 15.65 -13.38 -6.08
CA PHE A 42 15.89 -13.20 -4.65
C PHE A 42 17.21 -12.48 -4.37
N LEU A 43 18.27 -12.82 -5.10
CA LEU A 43 19.54 -12.11 -5.01
C LEU A 43 19.42 -10.63 -5.40
N GLN A 44 18.65 -10.32 -6.45
CA GLN A 44 18.37 -8.94 -6.83
C GLN A 44 17.50 -8.23 -5.77
N PHE A 45 16.50 -8.91 -5.22
CA PHE A 45 15.69 -8.37 -4.15
C PHE A 45 16.55 -7.99 -2.93
N MET A 46 17.40 -8.90 -2.46
CA MET A 46 18.33 -8.62 -1.35
C MET A 46 19.24 -7.43 -1.63
N LYS A 47 19.77 -7.32 -2.86
CA LYS A 47 20.59 -6.20 -3.30
C LYS A 47 19.86 -4.86 -3.21
N ASN A 48 18.55 -4.87 -3.39
CA ASN A 48 17.69 -3.70 -3.32
C ASN A 48 17.15 -3.40 -1.92
N CYS A 49 17.39 -4.25 -0.93
CA CYS A 49 16.99 -4.02 0.47
C CYS A 49 17.92 -3.04 1.22
N SER A 50 18.59 -2.14 0.53
CA SER A 50 19.38 -1.08 1.14
C SER A 50 18.54 0.19 1.33
N LYS A 51 18.84 0.97 2.38
CA LYS A 51 18.18 2.26 2.63
C LYS A 51 18.24 3.20 1.42
N ARG A 52 19.40 3.23 0.72
CA ARG A 52 19.59 4.04 -0.49
C ARG A 52 18.61 3.64 -1.60
N ASN A 53 18.52 2.34 -1.88
CA ASN A 53 17.66 1.83 -2.95
C ASN A 53 16.18 1.93 -2.58
N MET A 54 15.85 1.75 -1.31
CA MET A 54 14.49 1.96 -0.80
C MET A 54 14.05 3.41 -1.01
N MET A 55 14.87 4.39 -0.64
CA MET A 55 14.60 5.81 -0.87
C MET A 55 14.48 6.15 -2.35
N HIS A 56 15.39 5.63 -3.18
CA HIS A 56 15.35 5.80 -4.64
C HIS A 56 14.01 5.28 -5.21
N THR A 57 13.63 4.06 -4.87
CA THR A 57 12.37 3.47 -5.32
C THR A 57 11.17 4.28 -4.83
N ALA A 58 11.15 4.66 -3.55
CA ALA A 58 10.07 5.44 -2.95
C ALA A 58 9.87 6.77 -3.67
N LYS A 59 10.95 7.46 -4.03
CA LYS A 59 10.90 8.74 -4.76
C LYS A 59 10.21 8.60 -6.12
N TYR A 60 10.59 7.62 -6.93
CA TYR A 60 9.98 7.44 -8.25
C TYR A 60 8.56 6.89 -8.17
N MET A 61 8.30 5.97 -7.22
CA MET A 61 6.94 5.51 -6.97
C MET A 61 6.03 6.66 -6.52
N HIS A 62 6.53 7.57 -5.69
CA HIS A 62 5.77 8.74 -5.25
C HIS A 62 5.38 9.63 -6.43
N GLN A 63 6.31 9.93 -7.34
CA GLN A 63 6.02 10.74 -8.53
C GLN A 63 4.87 10.17 -9.37
N ILE A 64 4.82 8.85 -9.55
CA ILE A 64 3.76 8.17 -10.29
C ILE A 64 2.44 8.18 -9.49
N LEU A 65 2.52 7.86 -8.19
CA LEU A 65 1.34 7.73 -7.33
C LEU A 65 0.69 9.07 -6.98
N ASP A 66 1.46 10.14 -7.01
CA ASP A 66 0.95 11.50 -6.78
C ASP A 66 -0.01 11.94 -7.88
N LEU A 67 0.22 11.49 -9.11
CA LEU A 67 -0.68 11.72 -10.25
C LEU A 67 -1.98 10.91 -10.16
N ALA A 68 -2.02 9.86 -9.35
CA ALA A 68 -3.16 8.94 -9.33
C ALA A 68 -4.44 9.58 -8.76
N ILE A 69 -4.33 10.41 -7.73
CA ILE A 69 -5.52 11.04 -7.11
C ILE A 69 -6.20 12.01 -8.08
N PRO A 70 -5.47 13.00 -8.70
CA PRO A 70 -6.06 13.88 -9.70
C PRO A 70 -6.66 13.12 -10.89
N ALA A 71 -5.95 12.11 -11.42
CA ALA A 71 -6.45 11.32 -12.54
C ALA A 71 -7.74 10.55 -12.21
N TYR A 72 -7.87 10.05 -10.99
CA TYR A 72 -9.13 9.44 -10.54
C TYR A 72 -10.23 10.47 -10.31
N ASP A 73 -9.90 11.68 -9.85
CA ASP A 73 -10.90 12.73 -9.69
C ASP A 73 -11.51 13.12 -11.05
N GLU A 74 -10.71 13.28 -12.11
CA GLU A 74 -11.20 13.53 -13.47
C GLU A 74 -12.22 12.47 -13.93
N ILE A 75 -11.91 11.17 -13.70
CA ILE A 75 -12.84 10.08 -14.05
C ILE A 75 -14.10 10.12 -13.17
N PHE A 76 -13.96 10.44 -11.88
CA PHE A 76 -15.08 10.43 -10.93
C PHE A 76 -15.98 11.65 -11.07
N ASP A 77 -15.53 12.71 -11.73
CA ASP A 77 -16.34 13.86 -12.11
C ASP A 77 -17.29 13.50 -13.28
N GLU A 78 -16.88 12.56 -14.16
CA GLU A 78 -17.71 12.07 -15.26
C GLU A 78 -18.58 10.86 -14.88
N VAL A 79 -18.14 10.05 -13.91
CA VAL A 79 -18.82 8.81 -13.49
C VAL A 79 -19.26 8.91 -12.04
N ASP A 80 -20.56 8.86 -11.79
CA ASP A 80 -21.10 8.90 -10.42
C ASP A 80 -20.57 7.72 -9.58
N MET A 81 -19.69 8.04 -8.62
CA MET A 81 -19.09 7.11 -7.66
C MET A 81 -19.69 7.24 -6.25
N SER A 82 -20.85 7.86 -6.12
CA SER A 82 -21.53 8.07 -4.83
C SER A 82 -21.69 6.74 -4.08
N GLY A 83 -21.27 6.73 -2.82
CA GLY A 83 -21.31 5.56 -1.95
C GLY A 83 -20.31 4.44 -2.29
N LEU A 84 -19.50 4.57 -3.34
CA LEU A 84 -18.50 3.59 -3.75
C LEU A 84 -17.06 3.98 -3.34
N VAL A 85 -16.79 5.27 -3.21
CA VAL A 85 -15.49 5.80 -2.79
C VAL A 85 -15.67 6.71 -1.59
N GLU A 86 -14.91 6.44 -0.53
CA GLU A 86 -14.88 7.28 0.67
C GLU A 86 -13.57 8.03 0.78
N LYS A 87 -13.64 9.33 1.11
CA LYS A 87 -12.51 10.25 1.29
C LYS A 87 -12.27 10.53 2.78
N LYS A 88 -12.31 9.48 3.62
CA LYS A 88 -12.19 9.61 5.10
C LYS A 88 -10.78 9.37 5.63
N GLY A 89 -9.82 9.14 4.75
CA GLY A 89 -8.47 8.74 5.13
C GLY A 89 -8.36 7.25 5.42
N ILE A 90 -7.15 6.84 5.79
CA ILE A 90 -6.82 5.46 6.20
C ILE A 90 -5.94 5.54 7.44
N MET A 91 -6.24 4.70 8.42
CA MET A 91 -5.44 4.53 9.62
C MET A 91 -4.76 3.17 9.61
N TYR A 92 -3.46 3.15 9.82
CA TYR A 92 -2.68 1.93 10.10
C TYR A 92 -2.32 1.92 11.58
N ILE A 93 -2.57 0.80 12.23
CA ILE A 93 -2.23 0.59 13.64
C ILE A 93 -1.20 -0.52 13.76
N TRP A 94 -0.36 -0.46 14.77
CA TRP A 94 0.63 -1.49 15.06
C TRP A 94 0.58 -1.94 16.52
N ASN A 95 0.78 -3.23 16.70
CA ASN A 95 0.76 -3.88 18.01
C ASN A 95 2.17 -4.10 18.60
N ASN A 96 3.22 -3.71 17.89
CA ASN A 96 4.59 -3.80 18.37
C ASN A 96 4.98 -2.51 19.08
N LYS A 97 5.68 -2.62 20.23
CA LYS A 97 6.26 -1.48 20.96
C LYS A 97 7.52 -0.97 20.28
N ASP A 98 8.26 -1.83 19.59
CA ASP A 98 9.44 -1.45 18.84
C ASP A 98 9.01 -0.80 17.51
N LEU A 99 9.27 0.50 17.42
CA LEU A 99 8.94 1.32 16.25
C LEU A 99 10.14 1.51 15.30
N SER A 100 11.29 0.93 15.59
CA SER A 100 12.52 1.14 14.81
C SER A 100 12.35 0.84 13.32
N SER A 101 11.62 -0.23 13.01
CA SER A 101 11.28 -0.58 11.63
C SER A 101 10.31 0.41 10.96
N ARG A 102 9.53 1.14 11.74
CA ARG A 102 8.56 2.14 11.26
C ARG A 102 9.16 3.53 11.08
N GLU A 103 10.15 3.86 11.89
CA GLU A 103 10.81 5.18 11.85
C GLU A 103 11.38 5.48 10.46
N LEU A 104 12.00 4.50 9.82
CA LEU A 104 12.53 4.67 8.46
C LEU A 104 11.41 4.95 7.45
N GLU A 105 10.30 4.24 7.53
CA GLU A 105 9.15 4.46 6.64
C GLU A 105 8.51 5.83 6.87
N ILE A 106 8.34 6.24 8.14
CA ILE A 106 7.81 7.54 8.52
C ILE A 106 8.71 8.64 7.97
N LYS A 107 10.02 8.52 8.21
CA LYS A 107 11.01 9.48 7.71
C LYS A 107 11.01 9.62 6.19
N ILE A 108 10.93 8.50 5.46
CA ILE A 108 10.86 8.54 4.00
C ILE A 108 9.60 9.27 3.52
N ARG A 109 8.45 9.05 4.16
CA ARG A 109 7.22 9.75 3.81
C ARG A 109 7.27 11.24 4.12
N ASP A 110 7.89 11.62 5.24
CA ASP A 110 8.13 13.02 5.59
C ASP A 110 9.03 13.71 4.55
N GLU A 111 10.15 13.07 4.16
CA GLU A 111 11.05 13.58 3.13
C GLU A 111 10.38 13.71 1.74
N LEU A 112 9.36 12.90 1.47
CA LEU A 112 8.55 12.97 0.24
C LEU A 112 7.37 13.95 0.35
N GLY A 113 7.17 14.61 1.49
CA GLY A 113 6.06 15.56 1.71
C GLY A 113 4.69 14.87 1.78
N ILE A 114 4.65 13.58 2.12
CA ILE A 114 3.40 12.83 2.26
C ILE A 114 2.73 13.23 3.57
N ASP A 115 1.48 13.71 3.47
CA ASP A 115 0.68 14.07 4.64
C ASP A 115 0.37 12.84 5.48
N GLN A 116 0.96 12.80 6.69
CA GLN A 116 0.80 11.73 7.64
C GLN A 116 0.74 12.29 9.06
N LYS A 117 -0.11 11.71 9.91
CA LYS A 117 -0.21 12.02 11.32
C LYS A 117 0.09 10.76 12.13
N ILE A 118 1.13 10.81 12.96
CA ILE A 118 1.41 9.75 13.92
C ILE A 118 0.38 9.85 15.04
N LEU A 119 -0.22 8.72 15.40
CA LEU A 119 -1.28 8.62 16.39
C LEU A 119 -0.80 7.91 17.65
N THR A 120 -1.12 8.48 18.79
CA THR A 120 -1.05 7.85 20.10
C THR A 120 -2.16 6.82 20.28
N PRO A 121 -2.05 5.86 21.22
CA PRO A 121 -3.13 4.92 21.52
C PRO A 121 -4.46 5.61 21.89
N LYS A 122 -4.39 6.76 22.58
CA LYS A 122 -5.59 7.55 22.93
C LYS A 122 -6.27 8.11 21.67
N GLU A 123 -5.52 8.72 20.76
CA GLU A 123 -6.07 9.27 19.52
C GLU A 123 -6.65 8.17 18.61
N ILE A 124 -6.07 6.97 18.61
CA ILE A 124 -6.63 5.81 17.89
C ILE A 124 -7.97 5.42 18.49
N HIS A 125 -8.06 5.34 19.82
CA HIS A 125 -9.31 5.01 20.51
C HIS A 125 -10.40 6.07 20.27
N ASP A 126 -10.02 7.35 20.26
CA ASP A 126 -10.95 8.47 20.02
C ASP A 126 -11.51 8.41 18.57
N LEU A 127 -10.70 7.96 17.58
CA LEU A 127 -11.11 7.79 16.18
C LEU A 127 -11.95 6.52 15.97
N GLU A 128 -11.57 5.42 16.60
CA GLU A 128 -12.17 4.09 16.41
C GLU A 128 -12.39 3.38 17.76
N PRO A 129 -13.40 3.77 18.55
CA PRO A 129 -13.62 3.24 19.89
C PRO A 129 -13.89 1.74 19.94
N ASN A 130 -14.35 1.14 18.83
CA ASN A 130 -14.70 -0.27 18.74
C ASN A 130 -13.49 -1.19 18.54
N ILE A 131 -12.30 -0.64 18.28
CA ILE A 131 -11.08 -1.46 18.15
C ILE A 131 -10.55 -1.76 19.57
N LYS A 132 -10.40 -3.06 19.88
CA LYS A 132 -9.80 -3.46 21.17
C LYS A 132 -8.38 -2.87 21.29
N PRO A 133 -7.97 -2.39 22.48
CA PRO A 133 -6.73 -1.66 22.69
C PRO A 133 -5.49 -2.58 22.76
N PHE A 134 -5.19 -3.29 21.67
CA PHE A 134 -3.96 -4.10 21.53
C PHE A 134 -2.82 -3.35 20.81
N TYR A 135 -3.07 -2.12 20.42
CA TYR A 135 -2.16 -1.28 19.64
C TYR A 135 -1.28 -0.39 20.53
N HIS A 136 -0.09 -0.08 20.05
CA HIS A 136 0.87 0.81 20.73
C HIS A 136 1.05 2.14 19.98
N GLY A 137 0.48 2.28 18.82
CA GLY A 137 0.49 3.49 18.02
C GLY A 137 -0.07 3.25 16.63
N GLY A 138 -0.13 4.31 15.83
CA GLY A 138 -0.65 4.26 14.47
C GLY A 138 -0.18 5.44 13.64
N VAL A 139 -0.55 5.41 12.37
CA VAL A 139 -0.39 6.52 11.44
C VAL A 139 -1.68 6.73 10.65
N PHE A 140 -2.09 7.98 10.51
CA PHE A 140 -3.26 8.38 9.75
C PHE A 140 -2.87 9.16 8.50
N TYR A 141 -3.43 8.77 7.36
CA TYR A 141 -3.28 9.42 6.07
C TYR A 141 -4.60 10.07 5.66
N SER A 142 -4.75 11.36 5.93
CA SER A 142 -6.00 12.10 5.74
C SER A 142 -6.48 12.11 4.30
N LYS A 143 -5.56 12.20 3.33
CA LYS A 143 -5.85 12.25 1.89
C LYS A 143 -6.08 10.87 1.25
N ALA A 144 -5.98 9.80 2.01
CA ALA A 144 -6.23 8.46 1.50
C ALA A 144 -7.71 8.23 1.21
N ARG A 145 -8.00 7.38 0.23
CA ARG A 145 -9.36 7.03 -0.18
C ARG A 145 -9.58 5.54 -0.07
N HIS A 146 -10.81 5.18 0.24
CA HIS A 146 -11.23 3.80 0.38
C HIS A 146 -12.29 3.43 -0.66
N ALA A 147 -12.05 2.32 -1.37
CA ALA A 147 -13.00 1.75 -2.31
C ALA A 147 -13.91 0.76 -1.57
N ARG A 148 -15.19 1.07 -1.40
CA ARG A 148 -16.17 0.17 -0.76
C ARG A 148 -16.46 -1.07 -1.58
N ASN A 149 -16.49 -0.91 -2.90
CA ASN A 149 -16.74 -2.01 -3.83
C ASN A 149 -15.92 -1.83 -5.11
N PRO A 150 -14.66 -2.34 -5.15
CA PRO A 150 -13.78 -2.20 -6.31
C PRO A 150 -14.39 -2.74 -7.61
N LYS A 151 -15.15 -3.84 -7.53
CA LYS A 151 -15.81 -4.43 -8.69
C LYS A 151 -16.85 -3.48 -9.30
N LYS A 152 -17.70 -2.86 -8.46
CA LYS A 152 -18.70 -1.89 -8.95
C LYS A 152 -18.05 -0.64 -9.55
N ILE A 153 -16.97 -0.16 -8.94
CA ILE A 153 -16.18 0.97 -9.47
C ILE A 153 -15.67 0.62 -10.87
N LEU A 154 -15.02 -0.55 -11.02
CA LEU A 154 -14.51 -1.01 -12.32
C LEU A 154 -15.61 -1.12 -13.36
N LEU A 155 -16.77 -1.70 -13.01
CA LEU A 155 -17.89 -1.85 -13.94
C LEU A 155 -18.45 -0.51 -14.38
N LYS A 156 -18.64 0.45 -13.47
CA LYS A 156 -19.10 1.80 -13.83
C LYS A 156 -18.14 2.51 -14.79
N ILE A 157 -16.82 2.43 -14.53
CA ILE A 157 -15.81 2.99 -15.43
C ILE A 157 -15.84 2.27 -16.78
N PHE A 158 -16.01 0.96 -16.79
CA PHE A 158 -16.10 0.17 -18.02
C PHE A 158 -17.34 0.53 -18.84
N ASP A 159 -18.51 0.64 -18.20
CA ASP A 159 -19.75 1.01 -18.88
C ASP A 159 -19.61 2.41 -19.51
N HIS A 160 -19.06 3.37 -18.76
CA HIS A 160 -18.77 4.71 -19.28
C HIS A 160 -17.77 4.69 -20.45
N PHE A 161 -16.73 3.86 -20.39
CA PHE A 161 -15.79 3.66 -21.51
C PHE A 161 -16.50 3.17 -22.78
N ILE A 162 -17.44 2.21 -22.65
CA ILE A 162 -18.23 1.70 -23.77
C ILE A 162 -19.17 2.78 -24.31
N GLU A 163 -19.88 3.52 -23.46
CA GLU A 163 -20.75 4.64 -23.83
C GLU A 163 -20.01 5.74 -24.61
N LYS A 164 -18.75 6.01 -24.26
CA LYS A 164 -17.86 6.91 -24.99
C LYS A 164 -17.31 6.33 -26.32
N GLY A 165 -17.78 5.16 -26.75
CA GLY A 165 -17.36 4.51 -28.00
C GLY A 165 -16.12 3.61 -27.87
N GLY A 166 -15.70 3.30 -26.67
CA GLY A 166 -14.61 2.37 -26.39
C GLY A 166 -14.93 0.95 -26.89
N LYS A 167 -13.91 0.24 -27.37
CA LYS A 167 -14.05 -1.14 -27.86
C LYS A 167 -13.31 -2.12 -26.96
N PHE A 168 -14.01 -3.15 -26.50
CA PHE A 168 -13.46 -4.22 -25.69
C PHE A 168 -13.33 -5.51 -26.48
N LYS A 169 -12.16 -6.16 -26.41
CA LYS A 169 -11.96 -7.52 -26.97
C LYS A 169 -11.40 -8.43 -25.87
N LYS A 170 -12.08 -9.57 -25.68
CA LYS A 170 -11.57 -10.62 -24.78
C LYS A 170 -10.64 -11.53 -25.57
N LEU A 171 -9.34 -11.46 -25.27
CA LEU A 171 -8.29 -12.24 -25.93
C LEU A 171 -7.45 -12.96 -24.87
N ASN A 172 -7.02 -14.18 -25.19
CA ASN A 172 -5.95 -14.84 -24.41
C ASN A 172 -4.62 -14.37 -24.97
N ILE A 173 -3.90 -13.58 -24.19
CA ILE A 173 -2.54 -13.17 -24.52
C ILE A 173 -1.61 -14.30 -24.05
N LYS A 174 -0.95 -14.96 -25.02
CA LYS A 174 0.07 -15.98 -24.74
C LYS A 174 1.43 -15.35 -24.55
#